data_42099e760ffeeffdb9b85b898c36e292
#
_entry.id   42099e760ffeeffdb9b85b898c36e292
#
_cell.length_a   1.000
_cell.length_b   1.000
_cell.length_c   1.000
_cell.angle_alpha   90.00
_cell.angle_beta   90.00
_cell.angle_gamma   90.00
#
_symmetry.space_group_name_H-M   'P 1'
#
loop_
_entity.id
_entity.type
_entity.pdbx_description
1 polymer ?
#
loop_
_entity_poly.entity_id
_entity_poly.type
_entity_poly.pdbx_seq_one_letter_code
_entity_poly.pdbx_strand_id
1 'polypeptide(L)'
;MGVKRITALLLAALAVCGLTGCGGTRDPDEAQESIQVIAMDTAMVLTAYGKESTRAVYDAEEEVRRLDALLSRTSGSSEVSMLNGAGGEMVPVGAEICTLIQTAGDFTEATGGAFDITIAPVVSAWGFTTDSYQVPDREALQTLLESVGMEHVHLSGGSARLDPGTMIDLGGIAKGYTADRVAEIFQEHAVPRGKVELGGNILVIGDKPDGTAWRVGVQDPKHPDEADGLVCVLNLTDAFAVTSGSYQRYFEQDGKRYHHIIDPATGCPADSGLTSVTVVADSARGNGTMCDALSTALFVMGEDKALDFWRSGVYDFQLVLVTEDGRVVVTEGLKDGFVEMEESGYTYEFVS
;
A
#
# COMPACT_ATOMS: atom_id res chain seq x y z
N MET A 1 -28.45 -17.28 -5.53
CA MET A 1 -27.21 -17.82 -6.09
C MET A 1 -26.11 -17.29 -5.22
N GLY A 2 -25.26 -18.14 -4.67
CA GLY A 2 -24.40 -17.78 -3.54
C GLY A 2 -23.19 -16.97 -3.97
N VAL A 3 -22.98 -15.83 -3.35
CA VAL A 3 -21.72 -15.07 -3.38
C VAL A 3 -20.67 -15.89 -2.64
N LYS A 4 -19.66 -16.37 -3.33
CA LYS A 4 -18.51 -17.02 -2.69
C LYS A 4 -17.64 -15.94 -2.08
N ARG A 5 -17.60 -15.90 -0.76
CA ARG A 5 -16.66 -15.07 0.01
C ARG A 5 -15.30 -15.76 -0.06
N ILE A 6 -14.33 -15.10 -0.65
CA ILE A 6 -12.92 -15.46 -0.52
C ILE A 6 -12.25 -14.29 0.16
N THR A 7 -12.26 -14.33 1.49
CA THR A 7 -11.39 -13.48 2.29
C THR A 7 -10.07 -14.24 2.36
N ALA A 8 -9.05 -13.79 1.66
CA ALA A 8 -7.70 -14.34 1.78
C ALA A 8 -7.16 -13.99 3.16
N LEU A 9 -7.40 -14.86 4.13
CA LEU A 9 -6.69 -14.86 5.42
C LEU A 9 -5.30 -15.39 5.13
N LEU A 10 -4.32 -14.52 5.02
CA LEU A 10 -2.90 -14.86 5.05
C LEU A 10 -2.58 -15.45 6.44
N LEU A 11 -2.72 -16.77 6.58
CA LEU A 11 -2.17 -17.54 7.69
C LEU A 11 -0.66 -17.71 7.44
N ALA A 12 0.13 -16.69 7.84
CA ALA A 12 1.56 -16.89 7.97
C ALA A 12 1.80 -17.89 9.09
N ALA A 13 2.22 -19.10 8.76
CA ALA A 13 2.59 -20.13 9.72
C ALA A 13 3.83 -19.65 10.48
N LEU A 14 3.63 -19.25 11.74
CA LEU A 14 4.70 -19.00 12.70
C LEU A 14 5.34 -20.33 13.07
N ALA A 15 6.50 -20.63 12.50
CA ALA A 15 7.44 -21.56 13.11
C ALA A 15 8.12 -20.85 14.29
N VAL A 16 7.49 -20.90 15.46
CA VAL A 16 8.15 -20.53 16.72
C VAL A 16 9.16 -21.64 17.04
N CYS A 17 10.38 -21.52 16.53
CA CYS A 17 11.51 -22.29 17.03
C CYS A 17 11.91 -21.73 18.37
N GLY A 18 11.34 -22.26 19.45
CA GLY A 18 11.86 -22.09 20.80
C GLY A 18 13.25 -22.71 20.90
N LEU A 19 14.29 -21.91 20.71
CA LEU A 19 15.67 -22.26 21.03
C LEU A 19 15.91 -21.91 22.50
N THR A 20 15.72 -22.89 23.38
CA THR A 20 16.41 -22.92 24.67
C THR A 20 17.88 -23.23 24.40
N GLY A 21 18.66 -22.20 24.11
CA GLY A 21 20.12 -22.28 23.90
C GLY A 21 20.85 -21.72 25.08
N CYS A 22 21.83 -22.48 25.56
CA CYS A 22 22.79 -22.21 26.61
C CYS A 22 23.38 -20.79 26.59
N GLY A 23 23.61 -20.22 27.77
CA GLY A 23 24.15 -18.89 28.02
C GLY A 23 25.49 -18.60 27.32
N GLY A 24 25.41 -18.00 26.15
CA GLY A 24 26.40 -17.13 25.55
C GLY A 24 25.83 -15.72 25.63
N THR A 25 26.64 -14.75 26.00
CA THR A 25 26.29 -13.32 25.87
C THR A 25 26.02 -13.08 24.40
N ARG A 26 24.70 -12.99 23.99
CA ARG A 26 24.34 -12.52 22.64
C ARG A 26 24.94 -11.14 22.44
N ASP A 27 25.57 -10.93 21.31
CA ASP A 27 26.00 -9.58 20.93
C ASP A 27 24.74 -8.68 20.97
N PRO A 28 24.76 -7.58 21.70
CA PRO A 28 23.61 -6.67 21.75
C PRO A 28 23.22 -6.12 20.36
N ASP A 29 24.17 -6.09 19.42
CA ASP A 29 23.92 -5.65 18.04
C ASP A 29 23.22 -6.72 17.19
N GLU A 30 23.12 -7.98 17.69
CA GLU A 30 22.34 -9.08 17.11
C GLU A 30 20.96 -9.29 17.78
N ALA A 31 20.62 -8.46 18.77
CA ALA A 31 19.30 -8.53 19.40
C ALA A 31 18.21 -8.29 18.34
N GLN A 32 17.19 -9.14 18.33
CA GLN A 32 16.06 -9.04 17.43
C GLN A 32 14.76 -8.97 18.22
N GLU A 33 13.88 -8.06 17.82
CA GLU A 33 12.49 -8.03 18.26
C GLU A 33 11.59 -8.05 17.04
N SER A 34 10.48 -8.79 17.12
CA SER A 34 9.47 -8.85 16.05
C SER A 34 8.08 -8.98 16.65
N ILE A 35 7.17 -8.14 16.22
CA ILE A 35 5.77 -8.19 16.63
C ILE A 35 4.85 -8.24 15.43
N GLN A 36 3.65 -8.78 15.65
CA GLN A 36 2.55 -8.74 14.70
C GLN A 36 1.47 -7.81 15.22
N VAL A 37 1.00 -6.91 14.34
CA VAL A 37 -0.06 -5.94 14.62
C VAL A 37 -1.18 -6.16 13.60
N ILE A 38 -2.45 -6.11 14.04
CA ILE A 38 -3.60 -6.04 13.13
C ILE A 38 -4.07 -4.59 13.16
N ALA A 39 -3.94 -3.91 12.03
CA ALA A 39 -4.34 -2.52 11.82
C ALA A 39 -4.63 -2.28 10.33
N MET A 40 -5.40 -1.24 10.00
CA MET A 40 -5.74 -0.86 8.61
C MET A 40 -6.23 -2.05 7.76
N ASP A 41 -7.09 -2.88 8.35
CA ASP A 41 -7.68 -4.10 7.75
C ASP A 41 -6.66 -5.15 7.27
N THR A 42 -5.45 -5.16 7.83
CA THR A 42 -4.41 -6.13 7.45
C THR A 42 -3.55 -6.59 8.64
N ALA A 43 -2.87 -7.72 8.47
CA ALA A 43 -1.82 -8.15 9.37
C ALA A 43 -0.49 -7.47 8.98
N MET A 44 0.17 -6.89 9.96
CA MET A 44 1.42 -6.17 9.82
C MET A 44 2.50 -6.84 10.67
N VAL A 45 3.75 -6.84 10.21
CA VAL A 45 4.88 -7.37 10.96
C VAL A 45 5.98 -6.31 11.02
N LEU A 46 6.41 -5.99 12.23
CA LEU A 46 7.48 -5.05 12.50
C LEU A 46 8.66 -5.83 13.09
N THR A 47 9.82 -5.78 12.45
CA THR A 47 11.03 -6.45 12.90
C THR A 47 12.20 -5.47 12.93
N ALA A 48 12.88 -5.38 14.06
CA ALA A 48 14.07 -4.56 14.24
C ALA A 48 15.21 -5.39 14.83
N TYR A 49 16.44 -4.99 14.52
CA TYR A 49 17.67 -5.56 15.05
C TYR A 49 18.51 -4.47 15.71
N GLY A 50 19.26 -4.83 16.73
CA GLY A 50 20.14 -3.92 17.46
C GLY A 50 19.69 -3.70 18.91
N LYS A 51 20.45 -2.90 19.65
CA LYS A 51 20.29 -2.70 21.10
C LYS A 51 18.91 -2.17 21.51
N GLU A 52 18.36 -1.27 20.70
CA GLU A 52 17.08 -0.62 20.95
C GLU A 52 15.92 -1.29 20.20
N SER A 53 16.13 -2.47 19.60
CA SER A 53 15.14 -3.16 18.77
C SER A 53 13.78 -3.34 19.46
N THR A 54 13.79 -3.78 20.72
CA THR A 54 12.56 -3.96 21.51
C THR A 54 11.79 -2.64 21.64
N ARG A 55 12.48 -1.56 22.03
CA ARG A 55 11.84 -0.27 22.22
C ARG A 55 11.33 0.30 20.91
N ALA A 56 12.16 0.24 19.86
CA ALA A 56 11.79 0.72 18.52
C ALA A 56 10.54 0.04 17.98
N VAL A 57 10.42 -1.28 18.16
CA VAL A 57 9.28 -2.05 17.67
C VAL A 57 7.99 -1.70 18.44
N TYR A 58 8.06 -1.52 19.78
CA TYR A 58 6.88 -1.14 20.56
C TYR A 58 6.44 0.30 20.31
N ASP A 59 7.38 1.25 20.19
CA ASP A 59 7.07 2.63 19.83
C ASP A 59 6.43 2.70 18.41
N ALA A 60 6.94 1.88 17.49
CA ALA A 60 6.36 1.74 16.14
C ALA A 60 4.97 1.09 16.16
N GLU A 61 4.72 0.09 17.02
CA GLU A 61 3.38 -0.47 17.21
C GLU A 61 2.38 0.58 17.70
N GLU A 62 2.78 1.38 18.69
CA GLU A 62 1.93 2.46 19.22
C GLU A 62 1.56 3.45 18.11
N GLU A 63 2.54 3.84 17.28
CA GLU A 63 2.31 4.74 16.16
C GLU A 63 1.40 4.13 15.08
N VAL A 64 1.59 2.85 14.72
CA VAL A 64 0.70 2.13 13.79
C VAL A 64 -0.75 2.17 14.29
N ARG A 65 -0.97 1.87 15.58
CA ARG A 65 -2.32 1.90 16.18
C ARG A 65 -2.91 3.31 16.23
N ARG A 66 -2.08 4.31 16.53
CA ARG A 66 -2.49 5.72 16.51
C ARG A 66 -2.96 6.14 15.11
N LEU A 67 -2.18 5.78 14.08
CA LEU A 67 -2.51 6.10 12.69
C LEU A 67 -3.74 5.34 12.19
N ASP A 68 -3.90 4.07 12.55
CA ASP A 68 -5.12 3.32 12.25
C ASP A 68 -6.36 4.02 12.81
N ALA A 69 -6.31 4.47 14.07
CA ALA A 69 -7.40 5.21 14.69
C ALA A 69 -7.63 6.59 14.05
N LEU A 70 -6.57 7.28 13.62
CA LEU A 70 -6.65 8.62 13.04
C LEU A 70 -7.19 8.61 11.60
N LEU A 71 -6.71 7.67 10.76
CA LEU A 71 -6.91 7.66 9.31
C LEU A 71 -8.12 6.85 8.85
N SER A 72 -8.71 6.05 9.74
CA SER A 72 -9.85 5.18 9.41
C SER A 72 -11.05 5.99 8.92
N ARG A 73 -11.57 5.65 7.74
CA ARG A 73 -12.83 6.22 7.24
C ARG A 73 -14.08 5.58 7.85
N THR A 74 -13.93 4.44 8.51
CA THR A 74 -15.05 3.63 9.06
C THR A 74 -15.19 3.74 10.57
N SER A 75 -14.16 4.17 11.29
CA SER A 75 -14.21 4.42 12.72
C SER A 75 -14.92 5.76 13.00
N GLY A 76 -16.07 5.72 13.65
CA GLY A 76 -16.87 6.93 13.91
C GLY A 76 -16.19 8.01 14.76
N SER A 77 -15.01 7.75 15.31
CA SER A 77 -14.23 8.69 16.12
C SER A 77 -12.96 9.21 15.43
N SER A 78 -12.65 8.75 14.23
CA SER A 78 -11.48 9.23 13.47
C SER A 78 -11.73 10.61 12.88
N GLU A 79 -10.66 11.38 12.66
CA GLU A 79 -10.77 12.69 12.00
C GLU A 79 -11.28 12.56 10.56
N VAL A 80 -10.86 11.54 9.81
CA VAL A 80 -11.37 11.27 8.46
C VAL A 80 -12.86 10.98 8.45
N SER A 81 -13.34 10.14 9.38
CA SER A 81 -14.77 9.84 9.50
C SER A 81 -15.60 11.05 9.90
N MET A 82 -15.08 11.89 10.84
CA MET A 82 -15.73 13.14 11.22
C MET A 82 -15.81 14.12 10.05
N LEU A 83 -14.73 14.27 9.29
CA LEU A 83 -14.70 15.12 8.09
C LEU A 83 -15.71 14.63 7.05
N ASN A 84 -15.72 13.32 6.75
CA ASN A 84 -16.67 12.70 5.83
C ASN A 84 -18.13 12.86 6.26
N GLY A 85 -18.38 12.90 7.57
CA GLY A 85 -19.72 13.10 8.17
C GLY A 85 -20.14 14.54 8.33
N ALA A 86 -19.29 15.53 8.01
CA ALA A 86 -19.54 16.95 8.30
C ALA A 86 -20.59 17.61 7.38
N GLY A 87 -21.06 16.94 6.32
CA GLY A 87 -22.16 17.41 5.47
C GLY A 87 -21.93 18.75 4.77
N GLY A 88 -20.68 19.09 4.46
CA GLY A 88 -20.31 20.36 3.82
C GLY A 88 -19.87 21.46 4.80
N GLU A 89 -19.87 21.18 6.09
CA GLU A 89 -19.38 22.13 7.10
C GLU A 89 -17.86 22.11 7.22
N MET A 90 -17.26 23.28 7.55
CA MET A 90 -15.85 23.39 7.86
C MET A 90 -15.58 22.83 9.25
N VAL A 91 -14.76 21.80 9.38
CA VAL A 91 -14.41 21.17 10.65
C VAL A 91 -12.91 21.26 10.94
N PRO A 92 -12.48 21.43 12.19
CA PRO A 92 -11.07 21.39 12.54
C PRO A 92 -10.53 19.97 12.29
N VAL A 93 -9.32 19.91 11.70
CA VAL A 93 -8.56 18.68 11.48
C VAL A 93 -7.11 18.90 11.88
N GLY A 94 -6.43 17.85 12.33
CA GLY A 94 -5.03 17.91 12.72
C GLY A 94 -4.12 18.26 11.56
N ALA A 95 -2.95 18.80 11.87
CA ALA A 95 -1.94 19.17 10.87
C ALA A 95 -1.52 17.96 10.02
N GLU A 96 -1.50 16.77 10.59
CA GLU A 96 -1.16 15.52 9.93
C GLU A 96 -2.18 15.16 8.84
N ILE A 97 -3.48 15.27 9.13
CA ILE A 97 -4.55 15.07 8.13
C ILE A 97 -4.49 16.13 7.04
N CYS A 98 -4.27 17.41 7.39
CA CYS A 98 -4.10 18.47 6.39
C CYS A 98 -2.94 18.15 5.44
N THR A 99 -1.80 17.71 5.98
CA THR A 99 -0.61 17.35 5.18
C THR A 99 -0.91 16.17 4.26
N LEU A 100 -1.55 15.11 4.78
CA LEU A 100 -1.89 13.94 3.96
C LEU A 100 -2.87 14.27 2.84
N ILE A 101 -3.90 15.08 3.11
CA ILE A 101 -4.84 15.54 2.08
C ILE A 101 -4.10 16.35 1.01
N GLN A 102 -3.21 17.25 1.41
CA GLN A 102 -2.42 18.04 0.46
C GLN A 102 -1.50 17.17 -0.37
N THR A 103 -0.74 16.27 0.26
CA THR A 103 0.13 15.31 -0.42
C THR A 103 -0.67 14.41 -1.39
N ALA A 104 -1.87 13.97 -1.00
CA ALA A 104 -2.76 13.23 -1.90
C ALA A 104 -3.18 14.07 -3.10
N GLY A 105 -3.49 15.35 -2.91
CA GLY A 105 -3.78 16.30 -3.99
C GLY A 105 -2.62 16.47 -4.97
N ASP A 106 -1.38 16.56 -4.44
CA ASP A 106 -0.17 16.63 -5.28
C ASP A 106 -0.03 15.37 -6.14
N PHE A 107 -0.31 14.17 -5.59
CA PHE A 107 -0.33 12.93 -6.39
C PHE A 107 -1.49 12.88 -7.38
N THR A 108 -2.67 13.38 -7.03
CA THR A 108 -3.81 13.49 -7.96
C THR A 108 -3.42 14.33 -9.17
N GLU A 109 -2.81 15.51 -8.96
CA GLU A 109 -2.35 16.40 -10.03
C GLU A 109 -1.26 15.73 -10.87
N ALA A 110 -0.22 15.19 -10.23
CA ALA A 110 0.92 14.57 -10.92
C ALA A 110 0.49 13.36 -11.78
N THR A 111 -0.50 12.59 -11.33
CA THR A 111 -1.00 11.39 -12.02
C THR A 111 -2.16 11.66 -12.97
N GLY A 112 -2.56 12.94 -13.13
CA GLY A 112 -3.69 13.32 -13.98
C GLY A 112 -5.03 12.70 -13.54
N GLY A 113 -5.20 12.52 -12.22
CA GLY A 113 -6.42 11.98 -11.61
C GLY A 113 -6.47 10.45 -11.52
N ALA A 114 -5.41 9.73 -11.90
CA ALA A 114 -5.38 8.27 -11.76
C ALA A 114 -5.31 7.81 -10.29
N PHE A 115 -4.81 8.67 -9.40
CA PHE A 115 -4.93 8.55 -7.96
C PHE A 115 -5.84 9.69 -7.44
N ASP A 116 -6.89 9.35 -6.70
CA ASP A 116 -7.77 10.36 -6.09
C ASP A 116 -8.41 9.81 -4.81
N ILE A 117 -8.14 10.47 -3.68
CA ILE A 117 -8.70 10.09 -2.37
C ILE A 117 -10.19 10.37 -2.25
N THR A 118 -10.76 11.21 -3.13
CA THR A 118 -12.20 11.53 -3.12
C THR A 118 -13.07 10.43 -3.74
N ILE A 119 -12.47 9.35 -4.23
CA ILE A 119 -13.16 8.17 -4.81
C ILE A 119 -14.01 7.41 -3.77
N ALA A 120 -13.96 7.75 -2.50
CA ALA A 120 -14.60 7.07 -1.39
C ALA A 120 -16.09 6.75 -1.58
N PRO A 121 -16.96 7.64 -2.11
CA PRO A 121 -18.37 7.31 -2.35
C PRO A 121 -18.54 6.17 -3.35
N VAL A 122 -17.73 6.14 -4.39
CA VAL A 122 -17.74 5.10 -5.42
C VAL A 122 -17.28 3.76 -4.86
N VAL A 123 -16.15 3.73 -4.11
CA VAL A 123 -15.66 2.50 -3.43
C VAL A 123 -16.72 1.95 -2.48
N SER A 124 -17.47 2.83 -1.79
CA SER A 124 -18.58 2.42 -0.92
C SER A 124 -19.73 1.80 -1.71
N ALA A 125 -20.07 2.35 -2.87
CA ALA A 125 -21.14 1.84 -3.72
C ALA A 125 -20.83 0.42 -4.26
N TRP A 126 -19.56 0.10 -4.51
CA TRP A 126 -19.09 -1.25 -4.84
C TRP A 126 -19.11 -2.22 -3.64
N GLY A 127 -19.22 -1.70 -2.41
CA GLY A 127 -19.30 -2.49 -1.18
C GLY A 127 -17.96 -2.94 -0.62
N PHE A 128 -16.82 -2.43 -1.12
CA PHE A 128 -15.48 -2.79 -0.65
C PHE A 128 -15.18 -2.35 0.79
N THR A 129 -16.00 -1.47 1.36
CA THR A 129 -15.85 -0.97 2.73
C THR A 129 -16.72 -1.69 3.76
N THR A 130 -17.71 -2.44 3.31
CA THR A 130 -18.71 -3.08 4.19
C THR A 130 -18.82 -4.59 3.94
N ASP A 131 -18.02 -5.16 3.05
CA ASP A 131 -18.14 -6.54 2.53
C ASP A 131 -19.54 -6.85 1.94
N SER A 132 -20.33 -5.82 1.65
CA SER A 132 -21.63 -5.92 1.00
C SER A 132 -21.49 -5.70 -0.50
N TYR A 133 -20.71 -6.57 -1.14
CA TYR A 133 -20.33 -6.45 -2.54
C TYR A 133 -21.51 -6.44 -3.49
N GLN A 134 -21.48 -5.51 -4.43
CA GLN A 134 -22.46 -5.39 -5.51
C GLN A 134 -21.87 -4.67 -6.72
N VAL A 135 -22.43 -4.90 -7.89
CA VAL A 135 -22.14 -4.09 -9.08
C VAL A 135 -23.12 -2.92 -9.07
N PRO A 136 -22.65 -1.66 -8.90
CA PRO A 136 -23.52 -0.50 -8.89
C PRO A 136 -24.15 -0.26 -10.26
N ASP A 137 -25.33 0.35 -10.27
CA ASP A 137 -25.94 0.85 -11.47
C ASP A 137 -25.09 1.96 -12.12
N ARG A 138 -25.03 1.97 -13.44
CA ARG A 138 -24.25 2.95 -14.22
C ARG A 138 -24.69 4.39 -13.96
N GLU A 139 -25.99 4.65 -13.85
CA GLU A 139 -26.52 5.99 -13.57
C GLU A 139 -26.14 6.44 -12.15
N ALA A 140 -26.19 5.52 -11.17
CA ALA A 140 -25.73 5.78 -9.82
C ALA A 140 -24.23 6.11 -9.78
N LEU A 141 -23.38 5.37 -10.51
CA LEU A 141 -21.95 5.67 -10.60
C LEU A 141 -21.69 7.05 -11.21
N GLN A 142 -22.39 7.42 -12.28
CA GLN A 142 -22.26 8.74 -12.90
C GLN A 142 -22.60 9.86 -11.92
N THR A 143 -23.66 9.69 -11.12
CA THR A 143 -24.02 10.67 -10.07
C THR A 143 -22.96 10.77 -8.98
N LEU A 144 -22.38 9.65 -8.54
CA LEU A 144 -21.33 9.66 -7.54
C LEU A 144 -20.04 10.31 -8.05
N LEU A 145 -19.71 10.11 -9.32
CA LEU A 145 -18.53 10.72 -9.94
C LEU A 145 -18.60 12.26 -10.01
N GLU A 146 -19.78 12.87 -9.94
CA GLU A 146 -19.93 14.33 -9.86
C GLU A 146 -19.35 14.93 -8.56
N SER A 147 -19.11 14.09 -7.53
CA SER A 147 -18.52 14.49 -6.24
C SER A 147 -17.08 13.98 -6.05
N VAL A 148 -16.49 13.40 -7.10
CA VAL A 148 -15.09 12.95 -7.13
C VAL A 148 -14.22 14.02 -7.77
N GLY A 149 -13.13 14.38 -7.10
CA GLY A 149 -12.17 15.38 -7.54
C GLY A 149 -11.65 16.21 -6.38
N MET A 150 -10.35 16.48 -6.37
CA MET A 150 -9.70 17.26 -5.30
C MET A 150 -10.18 18.72 -5.24
N GLU A 151 -10.81 19.24 -6.29
CA GLU A 151 -11.48 20.55 -6.30
C GLU A 151 -12.63 20.67 -5.29
N HIS A 152 -13.19 19.54 -4.83
CA HIS A 152 -14.23 19.48 -3.80
C HIS A 152 -13.67 19.46 -2.37
N VAL A 153 -12.35 19.49 -2.20
CA VAL A 153 -11.65 19.45 -0.91
C VAL A 153 -11.05 20.81 -0.59
N HIS A 154 -11.45 21.41 0.51
CA HIS A 154 -11.04 22.77 0.89
C HIS A 154 -10.29 22.73 2.21
N LEU A 155 -9.02 23.18 2.21
CA LEU A 155 -8.18 23.30 3.40
C LEU A 155 -7.99 24.77 3.78
N SER A 156 -8.19 25.13 5.04
CA SER A 156 -7.96 26.48 5.54
C SER A 156 -7.66 26.51 7.03
N GLY A 157 -6.51 27.03 7.43
CA GLY A 157 -6.19 27.36 8.82
C GLY A 157 -6.33 26.20 9.83
N GLY A 158 -5.94 24.98 9.47
CA GLY A 158 -6.08 23.79 10.34
C GLY A 158 -7.51 23.24 10.38
N SER A 159 -8.28 23.52 9.34
CA SER A 159 -9.64 22.99 9.13
C SER A 159 -9.80 22.50 7.71
N ALA A 160 -10.71 21.56 7.50
CA ALA A 160 -11.07 21.02 6.20
C ALA A 160 -12.59 21.04 5.99
N ARG A 161 -13.00 21.14 4.74
CA ARG A 161 -14.38 21.02 4.28
C ARG A 161 -14.42 20.19 3.01
N LEU A 162 -15.34 19.30 2.93
CA LEU A 162 -15.70 18.59 1.69
C LEU A 162 -17.00 19.16 1.15
N ASP A 163 -17.13 19.32 -0.15
CA ASP A 163 -18.38 19.71 -0.76
C ASP A 163 -19.46 18.63 -0.52
N PRO A 164 -20.75 18.96 -0.53
CA PRO A 164 -21.81 17.99 -0.29
C PRO A 164 -21.74 16.80 -1.27
N GLY A 165 -21.72 15.57 -0.72
CA GLY A 165 -21.58 14.35 -1.49
C GLY A 165 -20.14 13.82 -1.61
N THR A 166 -19.15 14.69 -1.45
CA THR A 166 -17.73 14.29 -1.44
C THR A 166 -17.38 13.62 -0.12
N MET A 167 -16.61 12.55 -0.22
CA MET A 167 -15.98 11.86 0.92
C MET A 167 -14.54 11.46 0.51
N ILE A 168 -13.64 11.37 1.49
CA ILE A 168 -12.27 10.95 1.25
C ILE A 168 -11.99 9.56 1.83
N ASP A 169 -11.09 8.84 1.16
CA ASP A 169 -10.50 7.58 1.62
C ASP A 169 -8.98 7.65 1.46
N LEU A 170 -8.27 7.55 2.57
CA LEU A 170 -6.81 7.57 2.58
C LEU A 170 -6.18 6.17 2.40
N GLY A 171 -6.98 5.13 2.14
CA GLY A 171 -6.50 3.75 2.07
C GLY A 171 -5.40 3.48 1.04
N GLY A 172 -5.32 4.28 -0.04
CA GLY A 172 -4.27 4.19 -1.06
C GLY A 172 -2.98 4.96 -0.74
N ILE A 173 -2.87 5.57 0.47
CA ILE A 173 -1.68 6.34 0.88
C ILE A 173 -1.33 6.09 2.36
N ALA A 174 -2.27 5.60 3.16
CA ALA A 174 -2.14 5.50 4.61
C ALA A 174 -1.08 4.49 5.06
N LYS A 175 -0.96 3.36 4.37
CA LYS A 175 0.04 2.34 4.72
C LYS A 175 1.45 2.80 4.39
N GLY A 176 1.62 3.46 3.25
CA GLY A 176 2.89 4.08 2.86
C GLY A 176 3.31 5.16 3.86
N TYR A 177 2.39 6.03 4.24
CA TYR A 177 2.63 7.02 5.28
C TYR A 177 2.99 6.38 6.64
N THR A 178 2.30 5.32 7.01
CA THR A 178 2.62 4.57 8.23
C THR A 178 4.01 3.95 8.17
N ALA A 179 4.43 3.42 7.02
CA ALA A 179 5.77 2.90 6.82
C ALA A 179 6.85 3.99 6.95
N ASP A 180 6.60 5.21 6.41
CA ASP A 180 7.49 6.36 6.60
C ASP A 180 7.63 6.73 8.09
N ARG A 181 6.52 6.74 8.85
CA ARG A 181 6.53 7.02 10.28
C ARG A 181 7.30 5.97 11.08
N VAL A 182 7.13 4.69 10.72
CA VAL A 182 7.90 3.59 11.34
C VAL A 182 9.39 3.71 11.00
N ALA A 183 9.74 4.09 9.77
CA ALA A 183 11.13 4.35 9.38
C ALA A 183 11.76 5.46 10.24
N GLU A 184 11.04 6.56 10.48
CA GLU A 184 11.50 7.66 11.35
C GLU A 184 11.74 7.17 12.79
N ILE A 185 10.81 6.39 13.38
CA ILE A 185 10.96 5.81 14.71
C ILE A 185 12.18 4.87 14.78
N PHE A 186 12.37 4.02 13.77
CA PHE A 186 13.53 3.14 13.70
C PHE A 186 14.84 3.94 13.61
N GLN A 187 14.84 5.05 12.86
CA GLN A 187 15.98 5.96 12.80
C GLN A 187 16.25 6.65 14.14
N GLU A 188 15.22 7.14 14.85
CA GLU A 188 15.33 7.75 16.17
C GLU A 188 15.95 6.80 17.21
N HIS A 189 15.63 5.51 17.11
CA HIS A 189 16.21 4.45 17.95
C HIS A 189 17.54 3.89 17.40
N ALA A 190 18.09 4.51 16.34
CA ALA A 190 19.32 4.05 15.68
C ALA A 190 19.30 2.55 15.35
N VAL A 191 18.15 2.04 14.88
CA VAL A 191 17.98 0.67 14.39
C VAL A 191 18.83 0.47 13.14
N PRO A 192 19.87 -0.39 13.16
CA PRO A 192 20.74 -0.54 12.01
C PRO A 192 20.16 -1.44 10.91
N ARG A 193 19.17 -2.28 11.27
CA ARG A 193 18.55 -3.25 10.36
C ARG A 193 17.12 -3.48 10.78
N GLY A 194 16.24 -3.55 9.81
CA GLY A 194 14.82 -3.80 10.07
C GLY A 194 14.05 -4.24 8.85
N LYS A 195 12.88 -4.82 9.10
CA LYS A 195 11.89 -5.10 8.06
C LYS A 195 10.51 -4.76 8.60
N VAL A 196 9.76 -4.01 7.82
CA VAL A 196 8.39 -3.59 8.09
C VAL A 196 7.50 -4.11 6.97
N GLU A 197 6.46 -4.86 7.31
CA GLU A 197 5.52 -5.47 6.38
C GLU A 197 4.12 -5.01 6.74
N LEU A 198 3.49 -4.18 5.91
CA LEU A 198 2.19 -3.58 6.16
C LEU A 198 1.20 -3.97 5.03
N GLY A 199 0.91 -5.27 4.90
CA GLY A 199 -0.10 -5.76 3.96
C GLY A 199 0.18 -5.42 2.48
N GLY A 200 1.38 -5.72 1.99
CA GLY A 200 1.82 -5.41 0.62
C GLY A 200 2.72 -4.18 0.51
N ASN A 201 2.82 -3.37 1.57
CA ASN A 201 3.82 -2.31 1.70
C ASN A 201 4.99 -2.84 2.51
N ILE A 202 6.17 -2.90 1.94
CA ILE A 202 7.38 -3.41 2.57
C ILE A 202 8.41 -2.29 2.65
N LEU A 203 9.02 -2.14 3.83
CA LEU A 203 10.23 -1.36 4.03
C LEU A 203 11.32 -2.28 4.53
N VAL A 204 12.50 -2.17 3.96
CA VAL A 204 13.72 -2.82 4.46
C VAL A 204 14.76 -1.76 4.80
N ILE A 205 15.44 -1.95 5.93
CA ILE A 205 16.48 -1.05 6.46
C ILE A 205 17.76 -1.85 6.65
N GLY A 206 18.87 -1.33 6.12
CA GLY A 206 20.16 -1.98 6.12
C GLY A 206 20.15 -3.35 5.46
N ASP A 207 21.22 -4.10 5.60
CA ASP A 207 21.31 -5.49 5.17
C ASP A 207 20.77 -6.43 6.27
N LYS A 208 20.50 -7.69 5.92
CA LYS A 208 20.21 -8.74 6.90
C LYS A 208 21.39 -8.96 7.84
N PRO A 209 21.17 -9.62 8.99
CA PRO A 209 22.27 -9.93 9.92
C PRO A 209 23.44 -10.72 9.33
N ASP A 210 23.20 -11.48 8.26
CA ASP A 210 24.23 -12.22 7.51
C ASP A 210 25.00 -11.36 6.50
N GLY A 211 24.70 -10.06 6.41
CA GLY A 211 25.34 -9.12 5.49
C GLY A 211 24.83 -9.20 4.05
N THR A 212 23.74 -9.92 3.80
CA THR A 212 23.11 -9.99 2.48
C THR A 212 21.89 -9.08 2.41
N ALA A 213 21.51 -8.67 1.20
CA ALA A 213 20.29 -7.90 0.96
C ALA A 213 19.02 -8.66 1.40
N TRP A 214 17.97 -7.94 1.73
CA TRP A 214 16.66 -8.49 2.01
C TRP A 214 16.03 -9.05 0.73
N ARG A 215 15.46 -10.23 0.83
CA ARG A 215 14.73 -10.85 -0.28
C ARG A 215 13.24 -10.52 -0.16
N VAL A 216 12.77 -9.65 -1.03
CA VAL A 216 11.36 -9.22 -1.10
C VAL A 216 10.70 -9.94 -2.27
N GLY A 217 9.74 -10.83 -1.99
CA GLY A 217 8.98 -11.55 -3.00
C GLY A 217 7.83 -10.71 -3.54
N VAL A 218 7.66 -10.67 -4.86
CA VAL A 218 6.46 -10.15 -5.52
C VAL A 218 5.51 -11.30 -5.75
N GLN A 219 4.34 -11.25 -5.11
CA GLN A 219 3.31 -12.30 -5.14
C GLN A 219 2.80 -12.55 -6.57
N ASP A 220 2.59 -13.82 -6.91
CA ASP A 220 1.96 -14.20 -8.17
C ASP A 220 0.44 -13.94 -8.13
N PRO A 221 -0.09 -13.04 -8.98
CA PRO A 221 -1.51 -12.77 -9.07
C PRO A 221 -2.36 -13.98 -9.48
N LYS A 222 -1.76 -14.99 -10.13
CA LYS A 222 -2.45 -16.24 -10.52
C LYS A 222 -2.57 -17.22 -9.37
N HIS A 223 -1.65 -17.13 -8.41
CA HIS A 223 -1.53 -18.03 -7.24
C HIS A 223 -1.44 -17.25 -5.93
N PRO A 224 -2.40 -16.33 -5.63
CA PRO A 224 -2.31 -15.41 -4.49
C PRO A 224 -2.38 -16.10 -3.12
N ASP A 225 -2.87 -17.32 -3.05
CA ASP A 225 -3.01 -18.09 -1.81
C ASP A 225 -1.80 -19.02 -1.56
N GLU A 226 -0.86 -19.12 -2.50
CA GLU A 226 0.34 -19.95 -2.37
C GLU A 226 1.49 -19.12 -1.78
N ALA A 227 2.01 -19.54 -0.63
CA ALA A 227 3.06 -18.81 0.06
C ALA A 227 4.39 -18.71 -0.73
N ASP A 228 4.63 -19.64 -1.63
CA ASP A 228 5.77 -19.73 -2.54
C ASP A 228 5.43 -19.32 -3.98
N GLY A 229 4.17 -18.93 -4.23
CA GLY A 229 3.71 -18.38 -5.51
C GLY A 229 4.25 -16.97 -5.71
N LEU A 230 5.43 -16.85 -6.33
CA LEU A 230 6.08 -15.57 -6.61
C LEU A 230 6.31 -15.40 -8.12
N VAL A 231 6.16 -14.17 -8.60
CA VAL A 231 6.58 -13.82 -9.97
C VAL A 231 8.07 -13.46 -10.02
N CYS A 232 8.60 -12.90 -8.95
CA CYS A 232 10.02 -12.56 -8.83
C CYS A 232 10.42 -12.34 -7.39
N VAL A 233 11.72 -12.25 -7.13
CA VAL A 233 12.30 -11.79 -5.88
C VAL A 233 13.20 -10.59 -6.15
N LEU A 234 13.04 -9.54 -5.34
CA LEU A 234 13.89 -8.36 -5.33
C LEU A 234 14.86 -8.44 -4.16
N ASN A 235 16.17 -8.33 -4.42
CA ASN A 235 17.17 -8.18 -3.37
C ASN A 235 17.34 -6.69 -3.09
N LEU A 236 16.86 -6.24 -1.94
CA LEU A 236 16.77 -4.82 -1.58
C LEU A 236 17.53 -4.52 -0.28
N THR A 237 18.09 -3.32 -0.20
CA THR A 237 18.71 -2.72 0.99
C THR A 237 18.25 -1.27 1.04
N ASP A 238 17.85 -0.78 2.23
CA ASP A 238 17.36 0.59 2.44
C ASP A 238 16.31 1.03 1.39
N ALA A 239 15.22 0.27 1.27
CA ALA A 239 14.23 0.49 0.24
C ALA A 239 12.80 0.22 0.71
N PHE A 240 11.86 0.94 0.08
CA PHE A 240 10.44 0.61 0.03
C PHE A 240 10.15 -0.25 -1.20
N ALA A 241 9.25 -1.21 -1.05
CA ALA A 241 8.62 -1.96 -2.14
C ALA A 241 7.13 -2.08 -1.85
N VAL A 242 6.30 -1.41 -2.64
CA VAL A 242 4.85 -1.33 -2.41
C VAL A 242 4.10 -1.89 -3.60
N THR A 243 3.21 -2.83 -3.33
CA THR A 243 2.47 -3.55 -4.36
C THR A 243 0.97 -3.31 -4.28
N SER A 244 0.40 -2.84 -5.37
CA SER A 244 -1.05 -2.84 -5.63
C SER A 244 -1.40 -3.94 -6.63
N GLY A 245 -2.42 -4.76 -6.31
CA GLY A 245 -2.81 -5.88 -7.15
C GLY A 245 -4.30 -6.19 -7.13
N SER A 246 -4.85 -6.60 -8.29
CA SER A 246 -6.26 -6.93 -8.48
C SER A 246 -6.72 -8.16 -7.68
N TYR A 247 -5.77 -8.97 -7.20
CA TYR A 247 -6.02 -10.21 -6.44
C TYR A 247 -6.14 -9.99 -4.92
N GLN A 248 -5.78 -8.82 -4.39
CA GLN A 248 -5.75 -8.58 -2.95
C GLN A 248 -7.16 -8.47 -2.34
N ARG A 249 -8.06 -7.73 -3.01
CA ARG A 249 -9.46 -7.58 -2.59
C ARG A 249 -10.35 -7.56 -3.83
N TYR A 250 -11.22 -8.54 -3.97
CA TYR A 250 -12.15 -8.66 -5.09
C TYR A 250 -13.37 -9.48 -4.72
N PHE A 251 -14.38 -9.40 -5.55
CA PHE A 251 -15.51 -10.33 -5.56
C PHE A 251 -15.82 -10.79 -6.98
N GLU A 252 -16.56 -11.87 -7.09
CA GLU A 252 -17.00 -12.41 -8.37
C GLU A 252 -18.52 -12.40 -8.47
N GLN A 253 -19.04 -11.85 -9.56
CA GLN A 253 -20.47 -11.84 -9.89
C GLN A 253 -20.65 -12.13 -11.38
N ASP A 254 -21.55 -13.05 -11.72
CA ASP A 254 -21.88 -13.46 -13.10
C ASP A 254 -20.66 -13.86 -13.94
N GLY A 255 -19.65 -14.48 -13.30
CA GLY A 255 -18.42 -14.96 -13.95
C GLY A 255 -17.39 -13.86 -14.23
N LYS A 256 -17.62 -12.63 -13.79
CA LYS A 256 -16.68 -11.52 -13.86
C LYS A 256 -16.13 -11.20 -12.48
N ARG A 257 -14.80 -10.92 -12.43
CA ARG A 257 -14.10 -10.45 -11.24
C ARG A 257 -14.12 -8.93 -11.19
N TYR A 258 -14.38 -8.39 -10.00
CA TYR A 258 -14.38 -6.97 -9.69
C TYR A 258 -13.45 -6.73 -8.51
N HIS A 259 -12.34 -6.03 -8.72
CA HIS A 259 -11.36 -5.71 -7.68
C HIS A 259 -11.54 -4.29 -7.15
N HIS A 260 -10.90 -4.00 -6.02
CA HIS A 260 -11.07 -2.76 -5.25
C HIS A 260 -10.34 -1.53 -5.83
N ILE A 261 -9.43 -1.69 -6.79
CA ILE A 261 -8.70 -0.58 -7.40
C ILE A 261 -9.64 0.04 -8.45
N ILE A 262 -10.25 1.15 -8.07
CA ILE A 262 -11.24 1.84 -8.89
C ILE A 262 -10.56 2.93 -9.71
N ASP A 263 -10.85 2.98 -10.99
CA ASP A 263 -10.47 4.09 -11.88
C ASP A 263 -11.38 5.30 -11.58
N PRO A 264 -10.82 6.44 -11.10
CA PRO A 264 -11.61 7.63 -10.78
C PRO A 264 -12.33 8.23 -11.98
N ALA A 265 -11.84 8.01 -13.20
CA ALA A 265 -12.48 8.54 -14.41
C ALA A 265 -13.77 7.79 -14.78
N THR A 266 -13.86 6.52 -14.44
CA THR A 266 -14.98 5.65 -14.84
C THR A 266 -15.86 5.20 -13.69
N GLY A 267 -15.36 5.23 -12.46
CA GLY A 267 -15.99 4.68 -11.25
C GLY A 267 -16.05 3.15 -11.24
N CYS A 268 -15.39 2.49 -12.17
CA CYS A 268 -15.32 1.03 -12.29
C CYS A 268 -13.95 0.50 -11.83
N PRO A 269 -13.84 -0.79 -11.45
CA PRO A 269 -12.54 -1.43 -11.34
C PRO A 269 -11.71 -1.19 -12.59
N ALA A 270 -10.44 -0.80 -12.40
CA ALA A 270 -9.54 -0.46 -13.50
C ALA A 270 -9.34 -1.67 -14.44
N ASP A 271 -9.53 -1.44 -15.72
CA ASP A 271 -9.31 -2.43 -16.80
C ASP A 271 -8.07 -1.99 -17.59
N SER A 272 -6.91 -2.14 -16.97
CA SER A 272 -5.64 -1.57 -17.42
C SER A 272 -4.69 -2.58 -18.09
N GLY A 273 -5.08 -3.86 -18.15
CA GLY A 273 -4.23 -4.96 -18.63
C GLY A 273 -3.15 -5.36 -17.62
N LEU A 274 -3.14 -4.75 -16.41
CA LEU A 274 -2.23 -5.09 -15.33
C LEU A 274 -2.93 -5.91 -14.24
N THR A 275 -2.22 -6.88 -13.69
CA THR A 275 -2.67 -7.67 -12.53
C THR A 275 -1.99 -7.24 -11.24
N SER A 276 -0.77 -6.67 -11.34
CA SER A 276 0.01 -6.18 -10.21
C SER A 276 0.99 -5.08 -10.64
N VAL A 277 1.19 -4.11 -9.77
CA VAL A 277 2.20 -3.05 -9.88
C VAL A 277 2.97 -2.97 -8.58
N THR A 278 4.29 -3.14 -8.65
CA THR A 278 5.19 -2.90 -7.52
C THR A 278 6.04 -1.68 -7.81
N VAL A 279 5.96 -0.69 -6.93
CA VAL A 279 6.81 0.51 -6.94
C VAL A 279 7.93 0.33 -5.93
N VAL A 280 9.17 0.57 -6.34
CA VAL A 280 10.37 0.46 -5.48
C VAL A 280 11.08 1.81 -5.46
N ALA A 281 11.39 2.30 -4.28
CA ALA A 281 12.20 3.51 -4.06
C ALA A 281 13.15 3.30 -2.88
N ASP A 282 14.15 4.17 -2.74
CA ASP A 282 14.99 4.17 -1.56
C ASP A 282 14.19 4.50 -0.27
N SER A 283 14.78 4.25 0.90
CA SER A 283 14.12 4.49 2.19
C SER A 283 14.15 5.96 2.64
N ALA A 284 14.27 6.90 1.70
CA ALA A 284 14.19 8.32 2.01
C ALA A 284 12.79 8.70 2.50
N ARG A 285 12.74 9.72 3.34
CA ARG A 285 11.50 10.20 3.95
C ARG A 285 10.45 10.57 2.89
N GLY A 286 9.25 10.05 3.06
CA GLY A 286 8.11 10.29 2.18
C GLY A 286 8.02 9.31 1.00
N ASN A 287 9.04 8.49 0.77
CA ASN A 287 9.01 7.53 -0.34
C ASN A 287 8.05 6.36 -0.09
N GLY A 288 7.77 5.98 1.16
CA GLY A 288 6.72 5.02 1.48
C GLY A 288 5.34 5.52 1.04
N THR A 289 5.03 6.76 1.40
CA THR A 289 3.80 7.45 0.99
C THR A 289 3.68 7.55 -0.53
N MET A 290 4.77 7.95 -1.20
CA MET A 290 4.86 8.03 -2.67
C MET A 290 4.63 6.67 -3.33
N CYS A 291 5.32 5.62 -2.87
CA CYS A 291 5.18 4.28 -3.44
C CYS A 291 3.76 3.74 -3.32
N ASP A 292 3.07 3.99 -2.18
CA ASP A 292 1.69 3.54 -1.97
C ASP A 292 0.74 4.23 -2.94
N ALA A 293 0.79 5.57 -3.05
CA ALA A 293 -0.03 6.33 -3.99
C ALA A 293 0.25 5.95 -5.46
N LEU A 294 1.54 5.88 -5.84
CA LEU A 294 1.93 5.58 -7.20
C LEU A 294 1.62 4.14 -7.60
N SER A 295 1.73 3.15 -6.71
CA SER A 295 1.36 1.77 -7.06
C SER A 295 -0.09 1.64 -7.50
N THR A 296 -0.99 2.40 -6.85
CA THR A 296 -2.41 2.48 -7.21
C THR A 296 -2.61 3.27 -8.52
N ALA A 297 -2.01 4.46 -8.63
CA ALA A 297 -2.13 5.29 -9.83
C ALA A 297 -1.66 4.58 -11.10
N LEU A 298 -0.46 3.98 -11.03
CA LEU A 298 0.15 3.31 -12.19
C LEU A 298 -0.60 2.04 -12.58
N PHE A 299 -1.23 1.36 -11.61
CA PHE A 299 -2.15 0.28 -11.90
C PHE A 299 -3.36 0.77 -12.73
N VAL A 300 -3.94 1.91 -12.36
CA VAL A 300 -5.06 2.53 -13.10
C VAL A 300 -4.63 3.00 -14.50
N MET A 301 -3.43 3.57 -14.63
CA MET A 301 -2.90 4.07 -15.89
C MET A 301 -2.65 2.97 -16.94
N GLY A 302 -2.29 1.77 -16.51
CA GLY A 302 -1.84 0.70 -17.40
C GLY A 302 -0.37 0.84 -17.84
N GLU A 303 0.15 -0.18 -18.50
CA GLU A 303 1.59 -0.34 -18.80
C GLU A 303 2.20 0.88 -19.50
N ASP A 304 1.67 1.27 -20.66
CA ASP A 304 2.27 2.33 -21.48
C ASP A 304 2.37 3.66 -20.73
N LYS A 305 1.28 4.09 -20.09
CA LYS A 305 1.26 5.36 -19.33
C LYS A 305 2.08 5.28 -18.05
N ALA A 306 2.13 4.11 -17.39
CA ALA A 306 2.96 3.89 -16.21
C ALA A 306 4.46 4.03 -16.55
N LEU A 307 4.89 3.44 -17.66
CA LEU A 307 6.27 3.58 -18.14
C LEU A 307 6.59 5.00 -18.60
N ASP A 308 5.67 5.68 -19.28
CA ASP A 308 5.83 7.08 -19.66
C ASP A 308 5.94 7.99 -18.44
N PHE A 309 5.12 7.74 -17.40
CA PHE A 309 5.20 8.47 -16.14
C PHE A 309 6.55 8.22 -15.43
N TRP A 310 7.00 6.98 -15.36
CA TRP A 310 8.32 6.66 -14.81
C TRP A 310 9.45 7.38 -15.60
N ARG A 311 9.43 7.34 -16.93
CA ARG A 311 10.42 8.03 -17.79
C ARG A 311 10.40 9.55 -17.65
N SER A 312 9.28 10.13 -17.22
CA SER A 312 9.19 11.58 -17.00
C SER A 312 10.13 12.08 -15.92
N GLY A 313 10.55 11.22 -14.98
CA GLY A 313 11.46 11.55 -13.89
C GLY A 313 10.90 12.55 -12.87
N VAL A 314 9.58 12.71 -12.80
CA VAL A 314 8.91 13.56 -11.78
C VAL A 314 9.17 13.05 -10.39
N TYR A 315 9.22 11.73 -10.25
CA TYR A 315 9.61 11.02 -9.02
C TYR A 315 10.72 10.03 -9.32
N ASP A 316 11.55 9.74 -8.33
CA ASP A 316 12.62 8.73 -8.42
C ASP A 316 12.15 7.41 -7.84
N PHE A 317 11.87 6.45 -8.69
CA PHE A 317 11.40 5.11 -8.32
C PHE A 317 11.67 4.10 -9.45
N GLN A 318 11.50 2.82 -9.14
CA GLN A 318 11.60 1.72 -10.09
C GLN A 318 10.29 0.92 -10.09
N LEU A 319 10.06 0.11 -11.13
CA LEU A 319 8.81 -0.62 -11.35
C LEU A 319 9.02 -2.12 -11.61
N VAL A 320 8.07 -2.90 -11.10
CA VAL A 320 7.74 -4.23 -11.60
C VAL A 320 6.25 -4.24 -11.96
N LEU A 321 5.92 -4.40 -13.23
CA LEU A 321 4.55 -4.51 -13.73
C LEU A 321 4.28 -5.96 -14.11
N VAL A 322 3.17 -6.53 -13.64
CA VAL A 322 2.71 -7.87 -14.04
C VAL A 322 1.46 -7.70 -14.87
N THR A 323 1.49 -8.18 -16.11
CA THR A 323 0.42 -8.03 -17.08
C THR A 323 -0.52 -9.25 -17.10
N GLU A 324 -1.74 -9.07 -17.60
CA GLU A 324 -2.71 -10.14 -17.77
C GLU A 324 -2.28 -11.20 -18.79
N ASP A 325 -1.51 -10.80 -19.79
CA ASP A 325 -0.97 -11.70 -20.83
C ASP A 325 0.28 -12.47 -20.39
N GLY A 326 0.76 -12.27 -19.15
CA GLY A 326 1.83 -13.06 -18.53
C GLY A 326 3.23 -12.52 -18.77
N ARG A 327 3.38 -11.20 -18.97
CA ARG A 327 4.69 -10.52 -18.97
C ARG A 327 4.96 -9.92 -17.59
N VAL A 328 6.22 -9.84 -17.23
CA VAL A 328 6.76 -9.10 -16.09
C VAL A 328 7.71 -8.05 -16.63
N VAL A 329 7.27 -6.81 -16.65
CA VAL A 329 8.03 -5.67 -17.15
C VAL A 329 8.74 -5.01 -15.98
N VAL A 330 10.07 -4.87 -16.08
CA VAL A 330 10.94 -4.43 -14.99
C VAL A 330 11.82 -3.28 -15.48
N THR A 331 11.88 -2.19 -14.70
CA THR A 331 12.79 -1.09 -15.02
C THR A 331 14.24 -1.47 -14.73
N GLU A 332 15.17 -1.00 -15.57
CA GLU A 332 16.58 -1.42 -15.52
C GLU A 332 17.26 -1.18 -14.17
N GLY A 333 16.82 -0.21 -13.39
CA GLY A 333 17.37 0.06 -12.06
C GLY A 333 17.23 -1.08 -11.05
N LEU A 334 16.31 -2.03 -11.29
CA LEU A 334 16.17 -3.23 -10.45
C LEU A 334 16.99 -4.43 -10.92
N LYS A 335 17.61 -4.40 -12.11
CA LYS A 335 18.21 -5.54 -12.79
C LYS A 335 19.22 -6.31 -11.95
N ASP A 336 20.09 -5.60 -11.25
CA ASP A 336 21.17 -6.24 -10.45
C ASP A 336 20.63 -6.98 -9.22
N GLY A 337 19.48 -6.56 -8.69
CA GLY A 337 18.81 -7.17 -7.53
C GLY A 337 17.66 -8.12 -7.89
N PHE A 338 17.31 -8.23 -9.17
CA PHE A 338 16.14 -8.97 -9.64
C PHE A 338 16.47 -10.47 -9.80
N VAL A 339 15.58 -11.32 -9.31
CA VAL A 339 15.67 -12.78 -9.46
C VAL A 339 14.39 -13.28 -10.10
N GLU A 340 14.51 -13.79 -11.32
CA GLU A 340 13.43 -14.47 -12.02
C GLU A 340 13.06 -15.79 -11.31
N MET A 341 11.78 -16.13 -11.34
CA MET A 341 11.31 -17.42 -10.82
C MET A 341 11.29 -18.43 -11.96
N GLU A 342 12.12 -19.48 -11.81
CA GLU A 342 12.13 -20.60 -12.75
C GLU A 342 10.74 -21.26 -12.82
N GLU A 343 10.30 -21.61 -14.02
CA GLU A 343 9.02 -22.29 -14.28
C GLU A 343 7.75 -21.49 -13.87
N SER A 344 7.88 -20.17 -13.65
CA SER A 344 6.74 -19.30 -13.30
C SER A 344 5.70 -19.16 -14.42
N GLY A 345 6.07 -19.46 -15.65
CA GLY A 345 5.22 -19.27 -16.83
C GLY A 345 5.08 -17.82 -17.28
N TYR A 346 5.90 -16.91 -16.72
CA TYR A 346 5.99 -15.50 -17.11
C TYR A 346 7.16 -15.26 -18.06
N THR A 347 7.04 -14.22 -18.89
CA THR A 347 8.13 -13.69 -19.71
C THR A 347 8.63 -12.39 -19.08
N TYR A 348 9.94 -12.29 -18.86
CA TYR A 348 10.56 -11.13 -18.22
C TYR A 348 11.14 -10.17 -19.25
N GLU A 349 10.85 -8.88 -19.08
CA GLU A 349 11.29 -7.81 -19.98
C GLU A 349 11.88 -6.66 -19.16
N PHE A 350 13.13 -6.27 -19.47
CA PHE A 350 13.76 -5.10 -18.85
C PHE A 350 13.63 -3.89 -19.76
N VAL A 351 13.20 -2.76 -19.20
CA VAL A 351 12.94 -1.50 -19.93
C VAL A 351 13.78 -0.37 -19.35
N SER A 352 14.22 0.56 -20.24
CA SER A 352 14.98 1.75 -19.94
C SER A 352 14.22 3.04 -20.30
#